data_2afaeedb77082b73fc9ae7292b75f8fa
#
_entry.id   2afaeedb77082b73fc9ae7292b75f8fa
#
_cell.length_a   1.000
_cell.length_b   1.000
_cell.length_c   1.000
_cell.angle_alpha   90.00
_cell.angle_beta   90.00
_cell.angle_gamma   90.00
#
_symmetry.space_group_name_H-M   'P 1'
#
loop_
_entity.id
_entity.type
_entity.pdbx_description
1 polymer ?
#
loop_
_entity_poly.entity_id
_entity_poly.type
_entity_poly.pdbx_seq_one_letter_code
_entity_poly.pdbx_strand_id
1 'polypeptide(L)'
;MKFLSWNVEHFKGKAARSKRVVGLIKDENPDIFGIIEVTGKTVFSQMVKEFPGYSFSITEGDQSQEILIGVRGGITAFMTQRNEFKRSNPHLRPGALLTVTGASGKPLPILFAHLKSLPSPEGFGLRDAMFDKVRNLKKALNKAAPGKKSELVLVGDLNTMGMNLTYSAKDVEGPEELARVEKVLKAADLKLKSKTAPATFNNGSGSSYPPADLDHVFATPGLKFRDQAGAEVKVGGWAEEPTVAKQDAWIRNYSDHAPLIFELDGV
;
A
#
# COMPACT_ATOMS: atom_id res chain seq x y z
N MET A 1 0.23 -17.28 2.62
CA MET A 1 -0.65 -16.22 3.13
C MET A 1 -0.88 -15.19 2.02
N LYS A 2 -2.16 -14.86 1.71
CA LYS A 2 -2.54 -13.92 0.63
C LYS A 2 -2.80 -12.52 1.18
N PHE A 3 -2.23 -11.52 0.53
CA PHE A 3 -2.33 -10.10 0.90
C PHE A 3 -2.99 -9.30 -0.20
N LEU A 4 -3.73 -8.26 0.20
CA LEU A 4 -4.27 -7.26 -0.70
C LEU A 4 -3.99 -5.87 -0.12
N SER A 5 -3.48 -4.94 -0.94
CA SER A 5 -3.34 -3.52 -0.60
C SER A 5 -4.01 -2.69 -1.68
N TRP A 6 -4.88 -1.76 -1.28
CA TRP A 6 -5.63 -1.00 -2.26
C TRP A 6 -5.98 0.42 -1.76
N ASN A 7 -5.57 1.44 -2.49
CA ASN A 7 -6.11 2.77 -2.33
C ASN A 7 -7.50 2.82 -3.01
N VAL A 8 -8.54 3.06 -2.23
CA VAL A 8 -9.93 3.07 -2.69
C VAL A 8 -10.45 4.51 -2.81
N GLU A 9 -9.64 5.43 -3.25
CA GLU A 9 -9.97 6.81 -3.58
C GLU A 9 -11.13 7.41 -2.75
N HIS A 10 -10.82 8.16 -1.71
CA HIS A 10 -11.83 8.81 -0.83
C HIS A 10 -12.98 7.89 -0.39
N PHE A 11 -12.68 6.74 0.18
CA PHE A 11 -13.69 5.73 0.53
C PHE A 11 -14.61 6.18 1.66
N LYS A 12 -15.75 6.77 1.29
CA LYS A 12 -16.73 7.41 2.21
C LYS A 12 -17.97 6.55 2.51
N GLY A 13 -18.02 5.30 2.08
CA GLY A 13 -19.15 4.41 2.37
C GLY A 13 -20.42 4.68 1.53
N LYS A 14 -20.30 5.22 0.31
CA LYS A 14 -21.43 5.28 -0.64
C LYS A 14 -21.90 3.85 -0.94
N ALA A 15 -23.15 3.51 -0.60
CA ALA A 15 -23.64 2.14 -0.55
C ALA A 15 -23.33 1.28 -1.79
N ALA A 16 -23.58 1.80 -3.00
CA ALA A 16 -23.34 1.05 -4.24
C ALA A 16 -21.86 0.78 -4.50
N ARG A 17 -20.97 1.78 -4.26
CA ARG A 17 -19.52 1.63 -4.42
C ARG A 17 -18.96 0.71 -3.34
N SER A 18 -19.41 0.87 -2.12
CA SER A 18 -18.97 0.03 -1.00
C SER A 18 -19.31 -1.44 -1.23
N LYS A 19 -20.51 -1.75 -1.77
CA LYS A 19 -20.88 -3.12 -2.13
C LYS A 19 -19.94 -3.73 -3.17
N ARG A 20 -19.54 -2.95 -4.18
CA ARG A 20 -18.60 -3.41 -5.22
C ARG A 20 -17.20 -3.64 -4.64
N VAL A 21 -16.67 -2.68 -3.86
CA VAL A 21 -15.36 -2.80 -3.20
C VAL A 21 -15.31 -4.02 -2.28
N VAL A 22 -16.33 -4.21 -1.44
CA VAL A 22 -16.48 -5.39 -0.58
C VAL A 22 -16.55 -6.67 -1.40
N GLY A 23 -17.31 -6.67 -2.52
CA GLY A 23 -17.40 -7.81 -3.43
C GLY A 23 -16.04 -8.21 -3.96
N LEU A 24 -15.26 -7.27 -4.50
CA LEU A 24 -13.92 -7.52 -5.02
C LEU A 24 -12.99 -8.11 -3.94
N ILE A 25 -13.00 -7.55 -2.73
CA ILE A 25 -12.18 -8.07 -1.63
C ILE A 25 -12.61 -9.51 -1.26
N LYS A 26 -13.91 -9.80 -1.27
CA LYS A 26 -14.44 -11.15 -1.01
C LYS A 26 -14.02 -12.13 -2.10
N ASP A 27 -14.08 -11.71 -3.36
CA ASP A 27 -13.70 -12.55 -4.52
C ASP A 27 -12.21 -12.88 -4.50
N GLU A 28 -11.37 -11.89 -4.16
CA GLU A 28 -9.93 -12.11 -3.96
C GLU A 28 -9.62 -12.94 -2.71
N ASN A 29 -10.51 -12.94 -1.72
CA ASN A 29 -10.42 -13.75 -0.51
C ASN A 29 -9.04 -13.68 0.20
N PRO A 30 -8.50 -12.49 0.50
CA PRO A 30 -7.19 -12.35 1.10
C PRO A 30 -7.19 -12.81 2.57
N ASP A 31 -6.04 -13.23 3.08
CA ASP A 31 -5.85 -13.47 4.52
C ASP A 31 -5.71 -12.16 5.27
N ILE A 32 -5.07 -11.19 4.63
CA ILE A 32 -4.82 -9.85 5.17
C ILE A 32 -5.06 -8.83 4.07
N PHE A 33 -5.78 -7.76 4.39
CA PHE A 33 -5.91 -6.65 3.47
C PHE A 33 -5.74 -5.29 4.15
N GLY A 34 -5.16 -4.34 3.42
CA GLY A 34 -5.06 -2.93 3.79
C GLY A 34 -5.80 -2.07 2.79
N ILE A 35 -6.80 -1.32 3.25
CA ILE A 35 -7.55 -0.35 2.45
C ILE A 35 -7.11 1.05 2.83
N ILE A 36 -6.69 1.80 1.83
CA ILE A 36 -6.14 3.15 1.96
C ILE A 36 -7.21 4.17 1.55
N GLU A 37 -7.14 5.37 2.10
CA GLU A 37 -8.11 6.46 1.93
C GLU A 37 -9.50 6.17 2.52
N VAL A 38 -9.55 5.41 3.59
CA VAL A 38 -10.80 5.21 4.33
C VAL A 38 -11.17 6.49 5.06
N THR A 39 -12.39 6.98 4.80
CA THR A 39 -12.90 8.20 5.40
C THR A 39 -14.17 7.91 6.19
N GLY A 40 -14.08 8.05 7.51
CA GLY A 40 -15.23 8.02 8.41
C GLY A 40 -15.61 6.63 8.94
N LYS A 41 -16.34 6.66 10.05
CA LYS A 41 -16.73 5.48 10.84
C LYS A 41 -17.66 4.52 10.09
N THR A 42 -18.44 5.03 9.12
CA THR A 42 -19.41 4.22 8.36
C THR A 42 -18.73 3.09 7.58
N VAL A 43 -17.58 3.36 6.94
CA VAL A 43 -16.82 2.34 6.20
C VAL A 43 -16.32 1.27 7.14
N PHE A 44 -15.74 1.66 8.28
CA PHE A 44 -15.25 0.72 9.28
C PHE A 44 -16.37 -0.23 9.74
N SER A 45 -17.51 0.33 10.15
CA SER A 45 -18.66 -0.47 10.61
C SER A 45 -19.20 -1.40 9.53
N GLN A 46 -19.21 -0.95 8.28
CA GLN A 46 -19.63 -1.76 7.14
C GLN A 46 -18.65 -2.92 6.89
N MET A 47 -17.36 -2.67 6.91
CA MET A 47 -16.35 -3.72 6.72
C MET A 47 -16.43 -4.78 7.82
N VAL A 48 -16.58 -4.38 9.09
CA VAL A 48 -16.79 -5.31 10.20
C VAL A 48 -18.04 -6.20 9.98
N LYS A 49 -19.14 -5.61 9.51
CA LYS A 49 -20.36 -6.36 9.21
C LYS A 49 -20.20 -7.33 8.05
N GLU A 50 -19.52 -6.92 6.99
CA GLU A 50 -19.40 -7.72 5.76
C GLU A 50 -18.35 -8.83 5.85
N PHE A 51 -17.41 -8.73 6.80
CA PHE A 51 -16.34 -9.72 7.02
C PHE A 51 -16.34 -10.23 8.47
N PRO A 52 -17.39 -10.97 8.88
CA PRO A 52 -17.54 -11.40 10.29
C PRO A 52 -16.42 -12.32 10.78
N GLY A 53 -15.67 -12.93 9.85
CA GLY A 53 -14.51 -13.79 10.18
C GLY A 53 -13.17 -13.04 10.25
N TYR A 54 -13.18 -11.69 10.25
CA TYR A 54 -11.94 -10.88 10.31
C TYR A 54 -11.92 -10.00 11.56
N SER A 55 -10.73 -9.73 12.04
CA SER A 55 -10.45 -8.64 12.98
C SER A 55 -10.03 -7.38 12.22
N PHE A 56 -10.37 -6.21 12.76
CA PHE A 56 -10.12 -4.93 12.10
C PHE A 56 -9.35 -3.97 12.99
N SER A 57 -8.44 -3.24 12.36
CA SER A 57 -7.74 -2.09 12.93
C SER A 57 -7.76 -0.94 11.93
N ILE A 58 -7.77 0.29 12.42
CA ILE A 58 -7.72 1.49 11.59
C ILE A 58 -6.74 2.49 12.22
N THR A 59 -5.99 3.20 11.38
CA THR A 59 -5.19 4.33 11.86
C THR A 59 -6.11 5.50 12.23
N GLU A 60 -5.62 6.38 13.11
CA GLU A 60 -6.31 7.61 13.49
C GLU A 60 -5.39 8.80 13.34
N GLY A 61 -5.83 9.81 12.61
CA GLY A 61 -5.12 11.06 12.39
C GLY A 61 -6.08 12.26 12.39
N ASP A 62 -5.53 13.46 12.45
CA ASP A 62 -6.30 14.70 12.46
C ASP A 62 -7.02 14.96 11.12
N GLN A 63 -6.55 14.30 10.06
CA GLN A 63 -7.14 14.38 8.73
C GLN A 63 -7.53 12.99 8.25
N SER A 64 -8.77 12.91 7.80
CA SER A 64 -9.40 11.67 7.37
C SER A 64 -8.90 11.18 6.02
N GLN A 65 -8.16 10.18 5.97
CA GLN A 65 -7.83 9.25 4.87
C GLN A 65 -7.00 8.14 5.49
N GLU A 66 -7.67 7.37 6.32
CA GLU A 66 -7.03 6.38 7.17
C GLU A 66 -6.68 5.10 6.41
N ILE A 67 -5.84 4.27 7.04
CA ILE A 67 -5.53 2.92 6.58
C ILE A 67 -6.31 1.95 7.46
N LEU A 68 -7.23 1.21 6.85
CA LEU A 68 -8.00 0.15 7.49
C LEU A 68 -7.37 -1.19 7.15
N ILE A 69 -7.08 -1.99 8.17
CA ILE A 69 -6.52 -3.33 8.02
C ILE A 69 -7.55 -4.36 8.47
N GLY A 70 -7.79 -5.37 7.62
CA GLY A 70 -8.54 -6.57 7.96
C GLY A 70 -7.61 -7.78 8.01
N VAL A 71 -7.73 -8.57 9.07
CA VAL A 71 -6.95 -9.80 9.28
C VAL A 71 -7.91 -10.97 9.49
N ARG A 72 -7.78 -12.03 8.70
CA ARG A 72 -8.60 -13.24 8.81
C ARG A 72 -8.46 -13.88 10.19
N GLY A 73 -9.56 -14.36 10.74
CA GLY A 73 -9.58 -15.09 12.01
C GLY A 73 -8.63 -16.29 12.01
N GLY A 74 -8.04 -16.56 13.17
CA GLY A 74 -7.01 -17.60 13.32
C GLY A 74 -5.57 -17.14 13.06
N ILE A 75 -5.38 -15.94 12.50
CA ILE A 75 -4.04 -15.33 12.36
C ILE A 75 -3.77 -14.46 13.58
N THR A 76 -2.70 -14.75 14.31
CA THR A 76 -2.25 -13.88 15.40
C THR A 76 -1.65 -12.60 14.82
N ALA A 77 -2.22 -11.46 15.19
CA ALA A 77 -1.83 -10.17 14.64
C ALA A 77 -1.87 -9.07 15.70
N PHE A 78 -0.97 -8.11 15.55
CA PHE A 78 -0.91 -6.90 16.37
C PHE A 78 -0.61 -5.69 15.48
N MET A 79 -1.42 -4.63 15.55
CA MET A 79 -1.22 -3.40 14.79
C MET A 79 -0.70 -2.29 15.68
N THR A 80 0.32 -1.58 15.20
CA THR A 80 0.87 -0.36 15.82
C THR A 80 0.79 0.78 14.83
N GLN A 81 0.18 1.87 15.24
CA GLN A 81 0.21 3.11 14.47
C GLN A 81 1.59 3.76 14.60
N ARG A 82 2.20 4.09 13.46
CA ARG A 82 3.56 4.66 13.38
C ARG A 82 3.49 6.17 13.08
N ASN A 83 3.43 6.96 14.15
CA ASN A 83 3.27 8.41 14.04
C ASN A 83 4.52 9.14 13.51
N GLU A 84 5.70 8.51 13.53
CA GLU A 84 6.90 9.06 12.93
C GLU A 84 6.78 9.31 11.42
N PHE A 85 5.83 8.66 10.74
CA PHE A 85 5.52 8.91 9.33
C PHE A 85 4.76 10.22 9.12
N LYS A 86 4.19 10.81 10.15
CA LYS A 86 3.59 12.16 10.09
C LYS A 86 4.63 13.28 10.12
N ARG A 87 5.87 13.01 10.50
CA ARG A 87 6.94 14.03 10.58
C ARG A 87 6.54 15.31 11.32
N SER A 88 5.73 15.21 12.37
CA SER A 88 5.12 16.34 13.08
C SER A 88 4.22 17.21 12.19
N ASN A 89 3.82 16.73 11.03
CA ASN A 89 2.85 17.38 10.15
C ASN A 89 1.47 16.70 10.32
N PRO A 90 0.44 17.38 10.83
CA PRO A 90 -0.87 16.79 11.05
C PRO A 90 -1.56 16.34 9.77
N HIS A 91 -1.19 16.90 8.63
CA HIS A 91 -1.77 16.55 7.33
C HIS A 91 -1.17 15.29 6.71
N LEU A 92 -0.13 14.71 7.31
CA LEU A 92 0.41 13.43 6.87
C LEU A 92 -0.24 12.29 7.65
N ARG A 93 -0.29 11.13 7.01
CA ARG A 93 -0.91 9.94 7.57
C ARG A 93 0.11 9.14 8.36
N PRO A 94 -0.27 8.52 9.48
CA PRO A 94 0.59 7.57 10.16
C PRO A 94 0.76 6.31 9.30
N GLY A 95 1.86 5.61 9.47
CA GLY A 95 2.01 4.26 8.92
C GLY A 95 1.25 3.25 9.80
N ALA A 96 0.71 2.20 9.21
CA ALA A 96 0.10 1.09 9.92
C ALA A 96 1.05 -0.11 9.90
N LEU A 97 1.75 -0.35 11.01
CA LEU A 97 2.64 -1.51 11.16
C LEU A 97 1.84 -2.67 11.75
N LEU A 98 1.51 -3.63 10.91
CA LEU A 98 0.92 -4.90 11.31
C LEU A 98 2.05 -5.91 11.53
N THR A 99 2.09 -6.56 12.68
CA THR A 99 2.95 -7.72 12.91
C THR A 99 2.07 -8.94 13.00
N VAL A 100 2.31 -9.93 12.14
CA VAL A 100 1.58 -11.20 12.15
C VAL A 100 2.51 -12.34 12.50
N THR A 101 1.94 -13.39 13.11
CA THR A 101 2.63 -14.65 13.33
C THR A 101 1.86 -15.73 12.60
N GLY A 102 2.46 -16.27 11.56
CA GLY A 102 1.89 -17.34 10.76
C GLY A 102 2.32 -18.73 11.26
N ALA A 103 2.16 -19.72 10.39
CA ALA A 103 2.46 -21.12 10.69
C ALA A 103 3.95 -21.38 11.07
N SER A 104 4.86 -20.53 10.59
CA SER A 104 6.29 -20.61 10.93
C SER A 104 6.60 -20.24 12.39
N GLY A 105 5.67 -19.65 13.12
CA GLY A 105 5.89 -19.09 14.46
C GLY A 105 6.77 -17.84 14.49
N LYS A 106 7.28 -17.38 13.35
CA LYS A 106 8.13 -16.18 13.25
C LYS A 106 7.28 -14.94 13.01
N PRO A 107 7.54 -13.82 13.70
CA PRO A 107 6.84 -12.59 13.46
C PRO A 107 7.23 -12.02 12.09
N LEU A 108 6.22 -11.61 11.30
CA LEU A 108 6.37 -10.88 10.05
C LEU A 108 5.78 -9.48 10.21
N PRO A 109 6.59 -8.43 10.33
CA PRO A 109 6.15 -7.05 10.24
C PRO A 109 5.77 -6.66 8.80
N ILE A 110 4.63 -5.99 8.66
CA ILE A 110 4.11 -5.47 7.39
C ILE A 110 3.74 -4.01 7.63
N LEU A 111 4.40 -3.09 6.93
CA LEU A 111 4.11 -1.67 6.99
C LEU A 111 3.21 -1.28 5.82
N PHE A 112 1.94 -0.99 6.11
CA PHE A 112 1.07 -0.31 5.17
C PHE A 112 1.31 1.20 5.25
N ALA A 113 1.53 1.83 4.12
CA ALA A 113 1.85 3.25 4.04
C ALA A 113 1.03 3.95 2.96
N HIS A 114 0.67 5.20 3.24
CA HIS A 114 0.11 6.13 2.27
C HIS A 114 0.91 7.42 2.36
N LEU A 115 1.85 7.60 1.43
CA LEU A 115 2.79 8.72 1.48
C LEU A 115 2.19 10.00 0.88
N LYS A 116 2.90 11.08 0.99
CA LYS A 116 2.45 12.39 0.50
C LYS A 116 2.30 12.41 -1.02
N SER A 117 1.12 12.74 -1.49
CA SER A 117 0.86 13.03 -2.92
C SER A 117 1.44 14.38 -3.35
N LEU A 118 1.34 14.70 -4.63
CA LEU A 118 1.79 15.86 -5.37
C LEU A 118 3.28 15.83 -5.75
N PRO A 119 3.57 16.15 -7.02
CA PRO A 119 4.92 16.25 -7.56
C PRO A 119 5.58 17.61 -7.23
N SER A 120 5.21 18.23 -6.12
CA SER A 120 5.86 19.46 -5.66
C SER A 120 7.18 19.14 -4.94
N PRO A 121 8.15 20.08 -4.88
CA PRO A 121 9.36 19.91 -4.08
C PRO A 121 9.09 19.56 -2.62
N GLU A 122 8.04 20.13 -2.02
CA GLU A 122 7.60 19.78 -0.67
C GLU A 122 7.10 18.32 -0.60
N GLY A 123 6.24 17.90 -1.55
CA GLY A 123 5.73 16.52 -1.61
C GLY A 123 6.85 15.51 -1.74
N PHE A 124 7.79 15.74 -2.66
CA PHE A 124 8.97 14.92 -2.85
C PHE A 124 9.83 14.84 -1.58
N GLY A 125 10.16 15.98 -0.97
CA GLY A 125 10.97 16.01 0.25
C GLY A 125 10.32 15.29 1.44
N LEU A 126 8.98 15.35 1.54
CA LEU A 126 8.24 14.61 2.56
C LEU A 126 8.29 13.10 2.31
N ARG A 127 8.15 12.65 1.05
CA ARG A 127 8.28 11.22 0.70
C ARG A 127 9.69 10.70 0.97
N ASP A 128 10.72 11.44 0.54
CA ASP A 128 12.13 11.09 0.79
C ASP A 128 12.40 10.92 2.29
N ALA A 129 11.93 11.86 3.10
CA ALA A 129 12.05 11.75 4.55
C ALA A 129 11.29 10.55 5.15
N MET A 130 10.16 10.13 4.55
CA MET A 130 9.42 8.94 4.99
C MET A 130 10.15 7.65 4.64
N PHE A 131 10.81 7.56 3.48
CA PHE A 131 11.66 6.41 3.15
C PHE A 131 12.84 6.27 4.13
N ASP A 132 13.41 7.37 4.62
CA ASP A 132 14.39 7.31 5.70
C ASP A 132 13.77 6.75 7.01
N LYS A 133 12.50 7.05 7.33
CA LYS A 133 11.80 6.43 8.46
C LYS A 133 11.62 4.93 8.28
N VAL A 134 11.35 4.44 7.06
CA VAL A 134 11.30 2.99 6.77
C VAL A 134 12.65 2.33 7.08
N ARG A 135 13.77 2.94 6.68
CA ARG A 135 15.12 2.43 7.01
C ARG A 135 15.35 2.36 8.52
N ASN A 136 14.96 3.40 9.24
CA ASN A 136 15.12 3.46 10.69
C ASN A 136 14.23 2.43 11.40
N LEU A 137 12.99 2.24 10.93
CA LEU A 137 12.11 1.18 11.40
C LEU A 137 12.75 -0.21 11.19
N LYS A 138 13.27 -0.49 9.99
CA LYS A 138 13.94 -1.77 9.71
C LYS A 138 15.14 -2.02 10.62
N LYS A 139 15.95 -0.99 10.91
CA LYS A 139 17.06 -1.09 11.89
C LYS A 139 16.55 -1.43 13.29
N ALA A 140 15.46 -0.78 13.73
CA ALA A 140 14.84 -1.05 15.03
C ALA A 140 14.29 -2.49 15.12
N LEU A 141 13.59 -2.95 14.07
CA LEU A 141 13.09 -4.32 13.97
C LEU A 141 14.23 -5.34 14.01
N ASN A 142 15.32 -5.10 13.27
CA ASN A 142 16.50 -5.96 13.32
C ASN A 142 17.09 -6.04 14.74
N LYS A 143 17.20 -4.90 15.45
CA LYS A 143 17.73 -4.87 16.82
C LYS A 143 16.86 -5.65 17.79
N ALA A 144 15.53 -5.63 17.60
CA ALA A 144 14.58 -6.32 18.46
C ALA A 144 14.43 -7.83 18.14
N ALA A 145 14.74 -8.23 16.92
CA ALA A 145 14.55 -9.61 16.46
C ALA A 145 15.64 -10.57 16.99
N PRO A 146 15.30 -11.85 17.26
CA PRO A 146 16.28 -12.90 17.49
C PRO A 146 17.29 -12.97 16.33
N GLY A 147 18.58 -13.11 16.63
CA GLY A 147 19.64 -13.11 15.62
C GLY A 147 19.86 -11.77 14.91
N LYS A 148 19.25 -10.69 15.41
CA LYS A 148 19.36 -9.33 14.88
C LYS A 148 19.00 -9.19 13.39
N LYS A 149 18.09 -10.05 12.93
CA LYS A 149 17.56 -10.02 11.57
C LYS A 149 16.03 -10.21 11.58
N SER A 150 15.29 -9.22 11.11
CA SER A 150 13.84 -9.26 10.95
C SER A 150 13.48 -9.25 9.48
N GLU A 151 12.46 -9.97 9.09
CA GLU A 151 11.78 -9.71 7.81
C GLU A 151 10.98 -8.39 7.90
N LEU A 152 10.62 -7.83 6.75
CA LEU A 152 9.72 -6.68 6.63
C LEU A 152 9.12 -6.65 5.22
N VAL A 153 7.83 -6.36 5.14
CA VAL A 153 7.14 -5.92 3.92
C VAL A 153 6.72 -4.47 4.10
N LEU A 154 7.04 -3.61 3.13
CA LEU A 154 6.45 -2.28 2.95
C LEU A 154 5.51 -2.35 1.76
N VAL A 155 4.27 -1.92 1.93
CA VAL A 155 3.24 -1.96 0.88
C VAL A 155 2.30 -0.77 0.98
N GLY A 156 1.82 -0.30 -0.15
CA GLY A 156 0.79 0.72 -0.22
C GLY A 156 1.02 1.77 -1.30
N ASP A 157 0.27 2.84 -1.21
CA ASP A 157 0.41 4.00 -2.09
C ASP A 157 1.60 4.86 -1.62
N LEU A 158 2.73 4.67 -2.29
CA LEU A 158 3.97 5.38 -1.98
C LEU A 158 4.10 6.69 -2.75
N ASN A 159 3.16 6.96 -3.67
CA ASN A 159 3.05 8.22 -4.41
C ASN A 159 4.37 8.65 -5.11
N THR A 160 5.11 7.70 -5.70
CA THR A 160 6.39 7.96 -6.40
C THR A 160 6.17 8.64 -7.75
N MET A 161 5.67 9.86 -7.72
CA MET A 161 5.26 10.62 -8.90
C MET A 161 6.28 11.64 -9.42
N GLY A 162 7.50 11.64 -8.85
CA GLY A 162 8.55 12.58 -9.21
C GLY A 162 8.43 13.94 -8.54
N MET A 163 9.05 14.94 -9.15
CA MET A 163 9.09 16.31 -8.64
C MET A 163 9.15 17.33 -9.78
N ASN A 164 8.19 18.24 -9.82
CA ASN A 164 8.20 19.37 -10.72
C ASN A 164 9.05 20.50 -10.11
N LEU A 165 10.06 20.95 -10.83
CA LEU A 165 10.99 21.99 -10.38
C LEU A 165 10.58 23.34 -10.98
N THR A 166 10.35 24.34 -10.14
CA THR A 166 9.84 25.66 -10.54
C THR A 166 10.77 26.40 -11.50
N TYR A 167 12.08 26.19 -11.36
CA TYR A 167 13.09 26.95 -12.10
C TYR A 167 14.09 26.05 -12.85
N SER A 168 13.74 24.79 -13.07
CA SER A 168 14.58 23.85 -13.82
C SER A 168 13.98 23.55 -15.18
N ALA A 169 14.83 23.34 -16.16
CA ALA A 169 14.41 22.86 -17.48
C ALA A 169 14.00 21.38 -17.50
N LYS A 170 14.29 20.65 -16.43
CA LYS A 170 14.02 19.21 -16.33
C LYS A 170 13.50 18.88 -14.93
N ASP A 171 12.31 18.31 -14.89
CA ASP A 171 11.72 17.74 -13.69
C ASP A 171 12.34 16.39 -13.31
N VAL A 172 12.04 15.87 -12.12
CA VAL A 172 12.33 14.50 -11.73
C VAL A 172 11.10 13.67 -12.06
N GLU A 173 11.26 12.68 -12.91
CA GLU A 173 10.17 11.78 -13.31
C GLU A 173 9.89 10.72 -12.22
N GLY A 174 8.67 10.15 -12.23
CA GLY A 174 8.29 9.08 -11.31
C GLY A 174 9.26 7.89 -11.29
N PRO A 175 9.66 7.33 -12.44
CA PRO A 175 10.67 6.26 -12.48
C PRO A 175 12.03 6.66 -11.90
N GLU A 176 12.44 7.93 -12.03
CA GLU A 176 13.68 8.43 -11.41
C GLU A 176 13.57 8.51 -9.89
N GLU A 177 12.39 8.94 -9.37
CA GLU A 177 12.11 8.89 -7.93
C GLU A 177 12.14 7.45 -7.43
N LEU A 178 11.45 6.52 -8.11
CA LEU A 178 11.42 5.11 -7.74
C LEU A 178 12.83 4.50 -7.68
N ALA A 179 13.68 4.77 -8.66
CA ALA A 179 15.07 4.30 -8.67
C ALA A 179 15.89 4.84 -7.47
N ARG A 180 15.62 6.07 -7.02
CA ARG A 180 16.23 6.63 -5.79
C ARG A 180 15.71 5.90 -4.56
N VAL A 181 14.42 5.63 -4.48
CA VAL A 181 13.79 4.87 -3.39
C VAL A 181 14.36 3.46 -3.31
N GLU A 182 14.51 2.77 -4.42
CA GLU A 182 15.14 1.44 -4.47
C GLU A 182 16.57 1.48 -3.89
N LYS A 183 17.37 2.48 -4.29
CA LYS A 183 18.73 2.65 -3.77
C LYS A 183 18.74 2.89 -2.26
N VAL A 184 17.81 3.73 -1.76
CA VAL A 184 17.68 4.05 -0.33
C VAL A 184 17.25 2.80 0.46
N LEU A 185 16.25 2.08 -0.02
CA LEU A 185 15.68 0.92 0.67
C LEU A 185 16.56 -0.33 0.56
N LYS A 186 17.35 -0.46 -0.49
CA LYS A 186 18.38 -1.51 -0.62
C LYS A 186 19.37 -1.49 0.56
N ALA A 187 19.71 -0.31 1.08
CA ALA A 187 20.55 -0.18 2.27
C ALA A 187 19.87 -0.70 3.56
N ALA A 188 18.57 -0.96 3.53
CA ALA A 188 17.79 -1.60 4.59
C ALA A 188 17.39 -3.05 4.25
N ASP A 189 18.04 -3.66 3.27
CA ASP A 189 17.76 -5.02 2.76
C ASP A 189 16.31 -5.17 2.27
N LEU A 190 15.72 -4.12 1.70
CA LEU A 190 14.41 -4.14 1.07
C LEU A 190 14.56 -4.03 -0.45
N LYS A 191 13.89 -4.91 -1.18
CA LYS A 191 13.89 -4.96 -2.65
C LYS A 191 12.49 -4.70 -3.19
N LEU A 192 12.39 -3.89 -4.24
CA LEU A 192 11.17 -3.72 -5.00
C LEU A 192 10.74 -5.06 -5.59
N LYS A 193 9.43 -5.34 -5.55
CA LYS A 193 8.83 -6.53 -6.11
C LYS A 193 8.27 -6.25 -7.49
N SER A 194 8.49 -7.21 -8.41
CA SER A 194 7.99 -7.15 -9.77
C SER A 194 6.47 -7.20 -9.81
N LYS A 195 5.86 -6.48 -10.73
CA LYS A 195 4.41 -6.36 -10.89
C LYS A 195 3.95 -6.85 -12.26
N THR A 196 2.72 -7.36 -12.35
CA THR A 196 2.11 -7.83 -13.61
C THR A 196 1.74 -6.70 -14.57
N ALA A 197 1.68 -5.45 -14.09
CA ALA A 197 1.42 -4.27 -14.92
C ALA A 197 2.35 -3.12 -14.53
N PRO A 198 2.70 -2.24 -15.49
CA PRO A 198 3.67 -1.15 -15.30
C PRO A 198 3.08 0.08 -14.58
N ALA A 199 1.77 0.16 -14.42
CA ALA A 199 1.09 1.25 -13.75
C ALA A 199 0.06 0.72 -12.75
N THR A 200 -0.10 1.44 -11.64
CA THR A 200 -1.06 1.14 -10.58
C THR A 200 -2.11 2.23 -10.37
N PHE A 201 -1.88 3.41 -10.94
CA PHE A 201 -2.79 4.56 -10.96
C PHE A 201 -3.19 4.88 -12.39
N ASN A 202 -4.50 5.15 -12.61
CA ASN A 202 -5.06 5.61 -13.87
C ASN A 202 -6.37 6.36 -13.59
N ASN A 203 -6.40 7.65 -13.88
CA ASN A 203 -7.57 8.49 -13.65
C ASN A 203 -8.53 8.53 -14.87
N GLY A 204 -8.45 7.53 -15.75
CA GLY A 204 -9.30 7.37 -16.93
C GLY A 204 -8.82 8.14 -18.16
N SER A 205 -9.34 7.75 -19.33
CA SER A 205 -8.92 8.27 -20.64
C SER A 205 -9.21 9.76 -20.85
N GLY A 206 -10.11 10.35 -20.07
CA GLY A 206 -10.40 11.78 -20.10
C GLY A 206 -9.52 12.63 -19.19
N SER A 207 -8.60 12.03 -18.45
CA SER A 207 -7.72 12.74 -17.54
C SER A 207 -6.50 13.33 -18.25
N SER A 208 -6.05 14.50 -17.78
CA SER A 208 -4.76 15.07 -18.18
C SER A 208 -3.56 14.39 -17.51
N TYR A 209 -3.80 13.58 -16.49
CA TYR A 209 -2.77 12.81 -15.80
C TYR A 209 -2.60 11.45 -16.49
N PRO A 210 -1.40 11.11 -17.00
CA PRO A 210 -1.16 9.79 -17.56
C PRO A 210 -1.19 8.72 -16.48
N PRO A 211 -1.40 7.43 -16.85
CA PRO A 211 -1.21 6.33 -15.93
C PRO A 211 0.19 6.36 -15.30
N ALA A 212 0.27 6.06 -14.00
CA ALA A 212 1.51 6.15 -13.23
C ALA A 212 1.67 4.95 -12.28
N ASP A 213 2.92 4.69 -11.90
CA ASP A 213 3.27 3.63 -10.97
C ASP A 213 3.48 4.20 -9.56
N LEU A 214 2.42 4.24 -8.76
CA LEU A 214 2.39 4.89 -7.45
C LEU A 214 2.37 3.92 -6.27
N ASP A 215 1.80 2.71 -6.49
CA ASP A 215 1.66 1.69 -5.46
C ASP A 215 2.75 0.64 -5.59
N HIS A 216 3.42 0.31 -4.49
CA HIS A 216 4.57 -0.59 -4.52
C HIS A 216 4.57 -1.59 -3.37
N VAL A 217 5.27 -2.71 -3.60
CA VAL A 217 5.66 -3.66 -2.57
C VAL A 217 7.18 -3.73 -2.52
N PHE A 218 7.75 -3.45 -1.37
CA PHE A 218 9.16 -3.71 -1.06
C PHE A 218 9.23 -4.77 0.03
N ALA A 219 10.12 -5.72 -0.10
CA ALA A 219 10.25 -6.79 0.88
C ALA A 219 11.70 -7.25 1.04
N THR A 220 11.98 -7.80 2.22
CA THR A 220 13.27 -8.45 2.50
C THR A 220 13.43 -9.73 1.67
N PRO A 221 14.67 -10.06 1.24
CA PRO A 221 14.92 -11.19 0.33
C PRO A 221 14.59 -12.58 0.92
N GLY A 222 14.47 -12.70 2.25
CA GLY A 222 14.12 -13.97 2.91
C GLY A 222 12.68 -14.41 2.69
N LEU A 223 11.80 -13.50 2.26
CA LEU A 223 10.39 -13.79 1.99
C LEU A 223 10.23 -14.41 0.60
N LYS A 224 9.49 -15.52 0.54
CA LYS A 224 9.20 -16.23 -0.72
C LYS A 224 7.84 -15.79 -1.25
N PHE A 225 7.86 -15.02 -2.32
CA PHE A 225 6.67 -14.64 -3.06
C PHE A 225 6.27 -15.76 -4.01
N ARG A 226 4.97 -16.07 -4.06
CA ARG A 226 4.42 -16.98 -5.05
C ARG A 226 4.32 -16.26 -6.39
N ASP A 227 4.65 -16.97 -7.48
CA ASP A 227 4.55 -16.41 -8.83
C ASP A 227 3.11 -16.01 -9.18
N GLN A 228 2.96 -14.80 -9.72
CA GLN A 228 1.71 -14.21 -10.19
C GLN A 228 1.83 -13.92 -11.70
N ALA A 229 1.76 -15.00 -12.52
CA ALA A 229 1.92 -14.89 -13.96
C ALA A 229 3.23 -14.19 -14.42
N GLY A 230 4.36 -14.58 -13.83
CA GLY A 230 5.69 -14.07 -14.15
C GLY A 230 6.13 -12.87 -13.31
N ALA A 231 5.37 -12.49 -12.30
CA ALA A 231 5.71 -11.42 -11.36
C ALA A 231 5.47 -11.85 -9.91
N GLU A 232 5.96 -11.07 -8.94
CA GLU A 232 5.79 -11.33 -7.51
C GLU A 232 4.48 -10.72 -6.96
N VAL A 233 3.93 -9.72 -7.66
CA VAL A 233 2.74 -8.96 -7.26
C VAL A 233 1.81 -8.83 -8.47
N LYS A 234 0.56 -9.27 -8.30
CA LYS A 234 -0.51 -9.01 -9.25
C LYS A 234 -1.04 -7.60 -9.08
N VAL A 235 -1.15 -6.85 -10.17
CA VAL A 235 -1.91 -5.60 -10.27
C VAL A 235 -3.26 -5.96 -10.84
N GLY A 236 -4.30 -5.88 -10.02
CA GLY A 236 -5.66 -6.28 -10.39
C GLY A 236 -6.51 -5.14 -10.97
N GLY A 237 -7.80 -5.35 -10.98
CA GLY A 237 -8.78 -4.32 -11.30
C GLY A 237 -8.69 -3.78 -12.73
N TRP A 238 -8.67 -2.45 -12.90
CA TRP A 238 -8.63 -1.83 -14.22
C TRP A 238 -7.41 -2.27 -15.06
N ALA A 239 -6.30 -2.65 -14.42
CA ALA A 239 -5.09 -3.09 -15.11
C ALA A 239 -5.27 -4.44 -15.84
N GLU A 240 -6.26 -5.22 -15.46
CA GLU A 240 -6.63 -6.49 -16.12
C GLU A 240 -7.68 -6.30 -17.23
N GLU A 241 -8.25 -5.10 -17.35
CA GLU A 241 -9.29 -4.83 -18.34
C GLU A 241 -8.68 -4.63 -19.73
N PRO A 242 -9.16 -5.35 -20.76
CA PRO A 242 -8.51 -5.44 -22.08
C PRO A 242 -8.70 -4.20 -22.95
N THR A 243 -9.58 -3.28 -22.59
CA THR A 243 -9.86 -2.08 -23.41
C THR A 243 -9.98 -0.84 -22.53
N VAL A 244 -9.61 0.32 -23.10
CA VAL A 244 -9.71 1.62 -22.43
C VAL A 244 -11.12 1.88 -21.91
N ALA A 245 -12.16 1.58 -22.69
CA ALA A 245 -13.55 1.77 -22.26
C ALA A 245 -13.91 0.93 -21.02
N LYS A 246 -13.40 -0.30 -20.91
CA LYS A 246 -13.59 -1.15 -19.73
C LYS A 246 -12.76 -0.67 -18.56
N GLN A 247 -11.53 -0.22 -18.79
CA GLN A 247 -10.70 0.43 -17.76
C GLN A 247 -11.41 1.65 -17.17
N ASP A 248 -11.90 2.55 -18.02
CA ASP A 248 -12.67 3.73 -17.60
C ASP A 248 -13.95 3.36 -16.83
N ALA A 249 -14.64 2.31 -17.25
CA ALA A 249 -15.82 1.82 -16.56
C ALA A 249 -15.49 1.26 -15.18
N TRP A 250 -14.38 0.54 -15.06
CA TRP A 250 -13.90 0.01 -13.79
C TRP A 250 -13.48 1.16 -12.85
N ILE A 251 -12.67 2.12 -13.33
CA ILE A 251 -12.21 3.28 -12.56
C ILE A 251 -13.40 4.04 -11.97
N ARG A 252 -14.38 4.41 -12.79
CA ARG A 252 -15.61 5.11 -12.32
C ARG A 252 -16.38 4.34 -11.24
N ASN A 253 -16.30 3.03 -11.25
CA ASN A 253 -17.07 2.17 -10.35
C ASN A 253 -16.34 1.80 -9.06
N TYR A 254 -15.01 1.80 -9.07
CA TYR A 254 -14.17 1.33 -7.96
C TYR A 254 -13.17 2.38 -7.48
N SER A 255 -12.08 2.59 -8.19
CA SER A 255 -10.98 3.48 -7.82
C SER A 255 -10.09 3.78 -9.03
N ASP A 256 -9.41 4.89 -9.01
CA ASP A 256 -8.31 5.24 -9.90
C ASP A 256 -7.03 4.42 -9.62
N HIS A 257 -6.90 3.82 -8.44
CA HIS A 257 -5.83 2.88 -8.12
C HIS A 257 -6.27 1.42 -8.32
N ALA A 258 -5.36 0.61 -8.85
CA ALA A 258 -5.48 -0.84 -8.95
C ALA A 258 -5.08 -1.51 -7.62
N PRO A 259 -5.75 -2.59 -7.18
CA PRO A 259 -5.30 -3.36 -6.03
C PRO A 259 -4.00 -4.10 -6.32
N LEU A 260 -3.08 -4.09 -5.34
CA LEU A 260 -1.91 -4.95 -5.32
C LEU A 260 -2.23 -6.23 -4.55
N ILE A 261 -1.98 -7.39 -5.16
CA ILE A 261 -2.26 -8.70 -4.58
C ILE A 261 -1.00 -9.55 -4.66
N PHE A 262 -0.62 -10.17 -3.56
CA PHE A 262 0.54 -11.06 -3.52
C PHE A 262 0.37 -12.16 -2.48
N GLU A 263 1.12 -13.23 -2.65
CA GLU A 263 1.11 -14.35 -1.72
C GLU A 263 2.53 -14.65 -1.21
N LEU A 264 2.63 -14.92 0.08
CA LEU A 264 3.86 -15.36 0.72
C LEU A 264 3.75 -16.81 1.18
N ASP A 265 4.75 -17.62 0.83
CA ASP A 265 4.84 -19.00 1.27
C ASP A 265 5.62 -19.10 2.59
N GLY A 266 5.19 -20.00 3.47
CA GLY A 266 5.90 -20.33 4.71
C GLY A 266 5.77 -19.28 5.83
N VAL A 267 4.81 -18.39 5.75
CA VAL A 267 4.48 -17.40 6.78
C VAL A 267 3.18 -17.75 7.48
#